data_a8d0da67b1cf11bd4d3339aea22c2a8c
#
_entry.id   a8d0da67b1cf11bd4d3339aea22c2a8c
#
_cell.length_a   1.000
_cell.length_b   1.000
_cell.length_c   1.000
_cell.angle_alpha   90.00
_cell.angle_beta   90.00
_cell.angle_gamma   90.00
#
_symmetry.space_group_name_H-M   'P 1'
#
loop_
_entity.id
_entity.type
_entity.pdbx_description
1 polymer ?
#
loop_
_entity_poly.entity_id
_entity_poly.type
_entity_poly.pdbx_seq_one_letter_code
_entity_poly.pdbx_strand_id
1 'polypeptide(L)'
;MSTVIPTFTAVCTFGYLAVPERQVSAMTTETLPPVTRFAPSPSGHLHVGGARTALFAWAFAKGRGGRFVIRIEDTDQKRSSDAASVGFLKDLEWLGIRWDEGPEFTAPDGTVVGGGPNGPYFQSERLAIYNRYLEQLLVEGKAYEAWDTAEELDAMRKAAMARKEAFRYRYRGAVSDAERAAFLAEGRQPVIRFRSPERDITIHDEVLGDATLPLGEVDDFVIRKKDGFPTYHFAVVVDDELMGVTHVLRAQEHFTNTAKHMVLQDALGFRRPVYGHLSIIKNPDDSKMSKRDKDKVLRKAVHDRAVTEPPMGTVSVEEWSQWLGDANIQLELEGAIRLGEALGVQLPEINVDDFRRSGYLPEVLCNFLALNGWSPGGDIEKFDNAFLRERFGLDRVMKTPAKFDRVKLLAFNTDAITGMDPVEFARRCREHAARFRPEFLEALDPSAFALLMKATQERSKTLDDPFRANGFLLVADDELGFSDDKNVRKALGIGAARADGARSGLDHLRALRDLLAGASDWSQAALEQLATAYAAEHAGGKIGAVAQPLRIGVSGSTVSPPIWDTLVLVGRDRALRRIDRCIAWSATLA
;
A
#
# COMPACT_ATOMS: atom_id res chain seq x y z
N MET A 1 -35.86 41.47 64.17
CA MET A 1 -35.62 41.82 62.74
C MET A 1 -35.11 40.56 62.04
N SER A 2 -36.07 39.87 61.40
CA SER A 2 -35.77 38.59 60.66
C SER A 2 -35.65 38.94 59.21
N THR A 3 -34.47 38.53 58.64
CA THR A 3 -34.21 38.72 57.23
C THR A 3 -34.52 37.40 56.51
N VAL A 4 -35.50 37.41 55.64
CA VAL A 4 -35.92 36.30 54.78
C VAL A 4 -35.05 36.32 53.53
N ILE A 5 -34.44 35.20 53.22
CA ILE A 5 -33.71 34.98 51.96
C ILE A 5 -34.69 34.32 50.98
N PRO A 6 -34.89 34.83 49.76
CA PRO A 6 -35.71 34.16 48.76
C PRO A 6 -34.90 33.11 47.97
N THR A 7 -35.42 31.89 47.93
CA THR A 7 -34.99 30.80 47.07
C THR A 7 -35.45 31.09 45.63
N PHE A 8 -34.47 31.26 44.72
CA PHE A 8 -34.76 31.32 43.27
C PHE A 8 -34.64 29.90 42.69
N THR A 9 -35.79 29.35 42.30
CA THR A 9 -35.86 28.14 41.48
C THR A 9 -35.90 28.58 40.01
N ALA A 10 -34.76 28.48 39.31
CA ALA A 10 -34.73 28.72 37.87
C ALA A 10 -35.09 27.43 37.14
N VAL A 11 -36.28 27.38 36.58
CA VAL A 11 -36.70 26.36 35.61
C VAL A 11 -36.19 26.80 34.25
N CYS A 12 -35.12 26.15 33.79
CA CYS A 12 -34.65 26.27 32.40
C CYS A 12 -35.56 25.46 31.48
N THR A 13 -36.51 26.13 30.84
CA THR A 13 -37.26 25.59 29.70
C THR A 13 -36.38 25.67 28.47
N PHE A 14 -35.77 24.53 28.08
CA PHE A 14 -35.15 24.40 26.77
C PHE A 14 -36.25 24.31 25.71
N GLY A 15 -36.33 25.32 24.87
CA GLY A 15 -37.20 25.33 23.70
C GLY A 15 -36.72 24.27 22.68
N TYR A 16 -37.57 23.30 22.43
CA TYR A 16 -37.39 22.37 21.33
C TYR A 16 -37.54 23.13 20.01
N LEU A 17 -36.47 23.30 19.28
CA LEU A 17 -36.55 23.62 17.86
C LEU A 17 -37.04 22.37 17.13
N ALA A 18 -38.31 22.39 16.72
CA ALA A 18 -38.89 21.36 15.86
C ALA A 18 -38.13 21.33 14.53
N VAL A 19 -37.52 20.22 14.24
CA VAL A 19 -37.01 19.92 12.90
C VAL A 19 -38.23 19.68 12.01
N PRO A 20 -38.38 20.34 10.85
CA PRO A 20 -39.53 20.14 9.99
C PRO A 20 -39.56 18.69 9.49
N GLU A 21 -40.73 18.02 9.68
CA GLU A 21 -41.03 16.76 9.04
C GLU A 21 -40.86 16.90 7.52
N ARG A 22 -39.87 16.24 6.96
CA ARG A 22 -39.79 16.11 5.52
C ARG A 22 -40.95 15.22 5.06
N GLN A 23 -41.95 15.87 4.45
CA GLN A 23 -42.95 15.15 3.68
C GLN A 23 -42.24 14.30 2.62
N VAL A 24 -42.34 12.98 2.77
CA VAL A 24 -41.94 12.01 1.75
C VAL A 24 -42.96 12.08 0.63
N SER A 25 -42.77 13.01 -0.30
CA SER A 25 -43.44 12.99 -1.59
C SER A 25 -42.91 11.77 -2.34
N ALA A 26 -43.83 10.95 -2.86
CA ALA A 26 -43.51 9.85 -3.77
C ALA A 26 -42.92 10.45 -5.07
N MET A 27 -41.61 10.68 -5.07
CA MET A 27 -40.86 11.06 -6.27
C MET A 27 -40.56 9.80 -7.07
N THR A 28 -40.87 9.87 -8.36
CA THR A 28 -40.40 8.97 -9.39
C THR A 28 -38.95 8.57 -9.14
N THR A 29 -38.62 7.29 -9.32
CA THR A 29 -37.31 6.68 -9.06
C THR A 29 -36.22 7.18 -10.03
N GLU A 30 -35.87 8.45 -9.98
CA GLU A 30 -34.53 8.88 -10.34
C GLU A 30 -33.63 8.47 -9.17
N THR A 31 -32.85 7.42 -9.39
CA THR A 31 -31.87 6.97 -8.40
C THR A 31 -30.88 8.09 -8.14
N LEU A 32 -30.90 8.66 -6.95
CA LEU A 32 -29.92 9.67 -6.54
C LEU A 32 -28.49 9.13 -6.80
N PRO A 33 -27.56 10.01 -7.23
CA PRO A 33 -26.20 9.62 -7.44
C PRO A 33 -25.61 8.91 -6.21
N PRO A 34 -24.90 7.78 -6.37
CA PRO A 34 -24.44 7.00 -5.22
C PRO A 34 -23.38 7.73 -4.41
N VAL A 35 -23.42 7.55 -3.11
CA VAL A 35 -22.35 7.95 -2.20
C VAL A 35 -21.71 6.68 -1.65
N THR A 36 -20.44 6.52 -1.96
CA THR A 36 -19.60 5.43 -1.44
C THR A 36 -18.56 6.00 -0.48
N ARG A 37 -17.94 5.12 0.31
CA ARG A 37 -16.84 5.54 1.18
C ARG A 37 -15.73 4.50 1.22
N PHE A 38 -14.51 4.99 1.52
CA PHE A 38 -13.41 4.18 2.02
C PHE A 38 -13.06 4.67 3.42
N ALA A 39 -13.05 3.74 4.39
CA ALA A 39 -12.95 4.05 5.81
C ALA A 39 -11.81 3.22 6.45
N PRO A 40 -10.54 3.60 6.20
CA PRO A 40 -9.41 2.89 6.75
C PRO A 40 -9.13 3.27 8.22
N SER A 41 -8.61 2.31 8.99
CA SER A 41 -7.91 2.62 10.22
C SER A 41 -6.51 3.14 9.89
N PRO A 42 -5.97 4.15 10.63
CA PRO A 42 -4.67 4.73 10.37
C PRO A 42 -3.54 3.76 10.77
N SER A 43 -3.17 2.87 9.85
CA SER A 43 -2.16 1.82 10.06
C SER A 43 -0.92 1.98 9.18
N GLY A 44 -0.62 3.21 8.72
CA GLY A 44 0.49 3.51 7.82
C GLY A 44 0.10 3.41 6.34
N HIS A 45 1.01 2.91 5.51
CA HIS A 45 0.78 2.79 4.06
C HIS A 45 -0.38 1.85 3.70
N LEU A 46 -1.04 2.19 2.59
CA LEU A 46 -2.20 1.49 2.08
C LEU A 46 -1.83 0.11 1.53
N HIS A 47 -2.37 -0.94 2.12
CA HIS A 47 -2.25 -2.30 1.58
C HIS A 47 -3.01 -2.42 0.25
N VAL A 48 -2.50 -3.20 -0.72
CA VAL A 48 -3.14 -3.35 -2.05
C VAL A 48 -4.59 -3.83 -1.98
N GLY A 49 -4.96 -4.62 -0.97
CA GLY A 49 -6.36 -5.02 -0.74
C GLY A 49 -7.26 -3.84 -0.38
N GLY A 50 -6.75 -2.91 0.43
CA GLY A 50 -7.43 -1.64 0.74
C GLY A 50 -7.48 -0.74 -0.48
N ALA A 51 -6.38 -0.63 -1.24
CA ALA A 51 -6.32 0.14 -2.48
C ALA A 51 -7.35 -0.33 -3.50
N ARG A 52 -7.52 -1.65 -3.70
CA ARG A 52 -8.56 -2.20 -4.57
C ARG A 52 -9.96 -1.85 -4.07
N THR A 53 -10.20 -1.94 -2.76
CA THR A 53 -11.50 -1.59 -2.17
C THR A 53 -11.82 -0.11 -2.40
N ALA A 54 -10.84 0.77 -2.19
CA ALA A 54 -10.97 2.20 -2.48
C ALA A 54 -11.22 2.47 -3.97
N LEU A 55 -10.46 1.80 -4.85
CA LEU A 55 -10.60 1.91 -6.30
C LEU A 55 -12.00 1.53 -6.78
N PHE A 56 -12.57 0.43 -6.27
CA PHE A 56 -13.91 -0.02 -6.63
C PHE A 56 -15.00 0.92 -6.11
N ALA A 57 -14.89 1.37 -4.86
CA ALA A 57 -15.82 2.34 -4.28
C ALA A 57 -15.78 3.67 -5.04
N TRP A 58 -14.58 4.15 -5.36
CA TRP A 58 -14.36 5.37 -6.15
C TRP A 58 -14.92 5.23 -7.57
N ALA A 59 -14.59 4.14 -8.28
CA ALA A 59 -15.05 3.92 -9.65
C ALA A 59 -16.58 3.81 -9.72
N PHE A 60 -17.20 3.11 -8.76
CA PHE A 60 -18.65 2.96 -8.68
C PHE A 60 -19.36 4.31 -8.50
N ALA A 61 -18.88 5.15 -7.56
CA ALA A 61 -19.46 6.46 -7.31
C ALA A 61 -19.23 7.40 -8.49
N LYS A 62 -17.98 7.56 -8.91
CA LYS A 62 -17.60 8.55 -9.94
C LYS A 62 -18.18 8.23 -11.31
N GLY A 63 -18.31 6.95 -11.65
CA GLY A 63 -18.94 6.52 -12.91
C GLY A 63 -20.44 6.79 -13.00
N ARG A 64 -21.08 7.09 -11.85
CA ARG A 64 -22.51 7.38 -11.74
C ARG A 64 -22.82 8.81 -11.30
N GLY A 65 -21.83 9.72 -11.42
CA GLY A 65 -21.97 11.11 -11.02
C GLY A 65 -22.13 11.30 -9.49
N GLY A 66 -21.75 10.29 -8.71
CA GLY A 66 -21.86 10.28 -7.27
C GLY A 66 -20.63 10.83 -6.54
N ARG A 67 -20.58 10.63 -5.22
CA ARG A 67 -19.51 11.12 -4.33
C ARG A 67 -18.77 9.96 -3.69
N PHE A 68 -17.44 10.12 -3.59
CA PHE A 68 -16.56 9.22 -2.89
C PHE A 68 -16.01 9.90 -1.64
N VAL A 69 -16.26 9.31 -0.47
CA VAL A 69 -15.93 9.87 0.85
C VAL A 69 -14.77 9.09 1.48
N ILE A 70 -13.82 9.80 2.09
CA ILE A 70 -12.80 9.21 2.96
C ILE A 70 -13.14 9.54 4.41
N ARG A 71 -13.15 8.52 5.26
CA ARG A 71 -13.31 8.64 6.72
C ARG A 71 -12.22 7.87 7.44
N ILE A 72 -11.60 8.48 8.44
CA ILE A 72 -10.54 7.88 9.24
C ILE A 72 -11.14 7.22 10.48
N GLU A 73 -10.93 5.90 10.62
CA GLU A 73 -11.42 5.14 11.76
C GLU A 73 -10.33 5.01 12.83
N ASP A 74 -10.12 6.09 13.60
CA ASP A 74 -9.06 6.28 14.60
C ASP A 74 -9.56 6.20 16.05
N THR A 75 -10.64 5.50 16.30
CA THR A 75 -11.21 5.29 17.66
C THR A 75 -10.31 4.48 18.60
N ASP A 76 -9.26 3.85 18.10
CA ASP A 76 -8.20 3.23 18.89
C ASP A 76 -6.95 4.13 18.91
N GLN A 77 -6.94 5.09 19.84
CA GLN A 77 -5.88 6.10 19.97
C GLN A 77 -4.47 5.53 20.19
N LYS A 78 -4.35 4.29 20.66
CA LYS A 78 -3.04 3.64 20.86
C LYS A 78 -2.37 3.24 19.53
N ARG A 79 -3.13 3.17 18.44
CA ARG A 79 -2.67 2.72 17.12
C ARG A 79 -2.68 3.82 16.06
N SER A 80 -3.18 5.01 16.39
CA SER A 80 -3.36 6.10 15.46
C SER A 80 -2.24 7.14 15.61
N SER A 81 -1.60 7.49 14.50
CA SER A 81 -0.74 8.67 14.42
C SER A 81 -1.15 9.50 13.19
N ASP A 82 -1.00 10.81 13.28
CA ASP A 82 -1.27 11.74 12.17
C ASP A 82 -0.42 11.39 10.93
N ALA A 83 0.83 10.99 11.16
CA ALA A 83 1.74 10.55 10.11
C ALA A 83 1.23 9.32 9.34
N ALA A 84 0.58 8.37 10.05
CA ALA A 84 0.01 7.17 9.43
C ALA A 84 -1.19 7.52 8.53
N SER A 85 -2.02 8.49 8.94
CA SER A 85 -3.15 8.96 8.13
C SER A 85 -2.68 9.66 6.86
N VAL A 86 -1.64 10.47 6.93
CA VAL A 86 -1.03 11.15 5.76
C VAL A 86 -0.46 10.14 4.76
N GLY A 87 0.08 9.02 5.23
CA GLY A 87 0.69 7.99 4.37
C GLY A 87 -0.30 7.44 3.34
N PHE A 88 -1.46 6.96 3.77
CA PHE A 88 -2.41 6.35 2.83
C PHE A 88 -3.16 7.40 1.96
N LEU A 89 -3.30 8.66 2.39
CA LEU A 89 -3.84 9.72 1.53
C LEU A 89 -2.90 10.00 0.36
N LYS A 90 -1.58 10.02 0.60
CA LYS A 90 -0.56 10.11 -0.45
C LYS A 90 -0.61 8.92 -1.40
N ASP A 91 -0.88 7.73 -0.88
CA ASP A 91 -0.99 6.51 -1.70
C ASP A 91 -2.24 6.55 -2.60
N LEU A 92 -3.38 7.00 -2.08
CA LEU A 92 -4.62 7.18 -2.88
C LEU A 92 -4.44 8.25 -3.96
N GLU A 93 -3.86 9.39 -3.60
CA GLU A 93 -3.58 10.46 -4.56
C GLU A 93 -2.65 9.99 -5.68
N TRP A 94 -1.57 9.28 -5.34
CA TRP A 94 -0.65 8.72 -6.33
C TRP A 94 -1.34 7.74 -7.29
N LEU A 95 -2.33 6.97 -6.83
CA LEU A 95 -3.16 6.10 -7.68
C LEU A 95 -4.19 6.89 -8.51
N GLY A 96 -4.29 8.21 -8.34
CA GLY A 96 -5.32 9.04 -8.98
C GLY A 96 -6.72 8.85 -8.39
N ILE A 97 -6.83 8.29 -7.18
CA ILE A 97 -8.09 8.08 -6.46
C ILE A 97 -8.34 9.32 -5.59
N ARG A 98 -8.90 10.38 -6.18
CA ARG A 98 -9.25 11.61 -5.47
C ARG A 98 -10.67 11.53 -4.91
N TRP A 99 -10.85 12.04 -3.69
CA TRP A 99 -12.10 12.00 -2.95
C TRP A 99 -12.81 13.36 -2.94
N ASP A 100 -14.12 13.33 -2.82
CA ASP A 100 -14.95 14.53 -2.83
C ASP A 100 -15.11 15.10 -1.43
N GLU A 101 -15.23 14.23 -0.42
CA GLU A 101 -15.34 14.58 0.98
C GLU A 101 -14.38 13.73 1.82
N GLY A 102 -13.79 14.34 2.84
CA GLY A 102 -12.82 13.66 3.68
C GLY A 102 -11.78 14.62 4.25
N PRO A 103 -10.72 14.12 4.87
CA PRO A 103 -9.59 14.95 5.28
C PRO A 103 -9.06 15.78 4.11
N GLU A 104 -8.78 17.04 4.36
CA GLU A 104 -8.16 17.91 3.36
C GLU A 104 -6.72 17.47 3.08
N PHE A 105 -6.37 17.43 1.81
CA PHE A 105 -5.05 17.04 1.35
C PHE A 105 -4.63 17.91 0.16
N THR A 106 -3.46 18.52 0.24
CA THR A 106 -2.88 19.25 -0.89
C THR A 106 -2.07 18.30 -1.75
N ALA A 107 -2.54 18.03 -2.96
CA ALA A 107 -1.88 17.21 -3.94
C ALA A 107 -0.59 17.88 -4.47
N PRO A 108 0.37 17.13 -5.06
CA PRO A 108 1.60 17.69 -5.63
C PRO A 108 1.39 18.76 -6.71
N ASP A 109 0.25 18.73 -7.40
CA ASP A 109 -0.16 19.75 -8.39
C ASP A 109 -0.76 21.02 -7.76
N GLY A 110 -0.79 21.12 -6.42
CA GLY A 110 -1.37 22.22 -5.68
C GLY A 110 -2.88 22.16 -5.50
N THR A 111 -3.56 21.16 -6.07
CA THR A 111 -5.01 20.98 -5.89
C THR A 111 -5.31 20.53 -4.46
N VAL A 112 -6.31 21.14 -3.83
CA VAL A 112 -6.85 20.66 -2.55
C VAL A 112 -7.93 19.63 -2.82
N VAL A 113 -7.79 18.45 -2.23
CA VAL A 113 -8.72 17.31 -2.32
C VAL A 113 -9.36 17.12 -0.95
N GLY A 114 -10.64 16.77 -0.90
CA GLY A 114 -11.37 16.54 0.35
C GLY A 114 -12.06 17.80 0.88
N GLY A 115 -12.15 17.90 2.20
CA GLY A 115 -13.06 18.84 2.85
C GLY A 115 -14.52 18.39 2.76
N GLY A 116 -15.46 19.33 2.79
CA GLY A 116 -16.89 19.05 2.58
C GLY A 116 -17.74 19.28 3.83
N PRO A 117 -19.11 19.21 3.68
CA PRO A 117 -20.04 19.66 4.69
C PRO A 117 -20.32 18.63 5.81
N ASN A 118 -19.94 17.37 5.64
CA ASN A 118 -20.30 16.27 6.55
C ASN A 118 -19.19 15.90 7.56
N GLY A 119 -18.17 16.77 7.68
CA GLY A 119 -17.08 16.60 8.67
C GLY A 119 -17.57 16.70 10.14
N PRO A 120 -16.66 16.49 11.09
CA PRO A 120 -15.26 16.06 10.88
C PRO A 120 -15.16 14.64 10.33
N TYR A 121 -14.02 14.33 9.67
CA TYR A 121 -13.82 13.04 8.98
C TYR A 121 -12.89 12.08 9.75
N PHE A 122 -12.46 12.48 10.93
CA PHE A 122 -11.78 11.61 11.91
C PHE A 122 -12.79 11.18 12.97
N GLN A 123 -12.90 9.88 13.23
CA GLN A 123 -13.86 9.37 14.20
C GLN A 123 -13.57 9.86 15.63
N SER A 124 -12.30 10.05 15.97
CA SER A 124 -11.89 10.62 17.27
C SER A 124 -12.47 12.00 17.55
N GLU A 125 -12.76 12.80 16.52
CA GLU A 125 -13.33 14.15 16.62
C GLU A 125 -14.87 14.16 16.71
N ARG A 126 -15.53 13.00 16.58
CA ARG A 126 -16.98 12.86 16.46
C ARG A 126 -17.68 12.37 17.75
N LEU A 127 -16.97 12.33 18.87
CA LEU A 127 -17.47 11.74 20.13
C LEU A 127 -18.81 12.33 20.58
N ALA A 128 -18.98 13.65 20.46
CA ALA A 128 -20.25 14.31 20.82
C ALA A 128 -21.42 13.84 19.95
N ILE A 129 -21.17 13.57 18.66
CA ILE A 129 -22.17 13.04 17.72
C ILE A 129 -22.59 11.64 18.16
N TYR A 130 -21.62 10.78 18.45
CA TYR A 130 -21.91 9.40 18.89
C TYR A 130 -22.69 9.36 20.21
N ASN A 131 -22.34 10.20 21.17
CA ASN A 131 -23.01 10.26 22.47
C ASN A 131 -24.49 10.64 22.32
N ARG A 132 -24.85 11.52 21.40
CA ARG A 132 -26.24 11.87 21.12
C ARG A 132 -27.08 10.66 20.71
N TYR A 133 -26.58 9.86 19.76
CA TYR A 133 -27.30 8.66 19.29
C TYR A 133 -27.25 7.51 20.29
N LEU A 134 -26.20 7.44 21.08
CA LEU A 134 -26.11 6.50 22.20
C LEU A 134 -27.18 6.79 23.25
N GLU A 135 -27.35 8.07 23.63
CA GLU A 135 -28.37 8.51 24.59
C GLU A 135 -29.78 8.19 24.08
N GLN A 136 -30.04 8.39 22.79
CA GLN A 136 -31.31 8.01 22.17
C GLN A 136 -31.60 6.51 22.40
N LEU A 137 -30.62 5.62 22.12
CA LEU A 137 -30.80 4.18 22.32
C LEU A 137 -31.00 3.80 23.80
N LEU A 138 -30.35 4.49 24.73
CA LEU A 138 -30.51 4.28 26.17
C LEU A 138 -31.91 4.70 26.64
N VAL A 139 -32.39 5.88 26.24
CA VAL A 139 -33.74 6.40 26.58
C VAL A 139 -34.83 5.50 25.99
N GLU A 140 -34.62 4.98 24.79
CA GLU A 140 -35.57 4.07 24.15
C GLU A 140 -35.48 2.62 24.66
N GLY A 141 -34.60 2.32 25.63
CA GLY A 141 -34.39 0.98 26.16
C GLY A 141 -33.81 -0.03 25.16
N LYS A 142 -33.28 0.45 24.04
CA LYS A 142 -32.59 -0.34 23.01
C LYS A 142 -31.09 -0.57 23.31
N ALA A 143 -30.56 0.14 24.30
CA ALA A 143 -29.23 -0.08 24.84
C ALA A 143 -29.25 -0.04 26.36
N TYR A 144 -28.24 -0.60 27.03
CA TYR A 144 -28.17 -0.68 28.47
C TYR A 144 -26.72 -0.75 28.98
N GLU A 145 -26.53 -0.39 30.24
CA GLU A 145 -25.25 -0.54 30.94
C GLU A 145 -24.99 -1.99 31.32
N ALA A 146 -23.79 -2.45 31.04
CA ALA A 146 -23.30 -3.75 31.47
C ALA A 146 -22.02 -3.57 32.30
N TRP A 147 -22.03 -4.12 33.51
CA TRP A 147 -21.04 -3.90 34.57
C TRP A 147 -20.10 -5.09 34.78
N ASP A 148 -20.24 -6.14 33.98
CA ASP A 148 -19.45 -7.36 34.13
C ASP A 148 -17.95 -7.09 33.98
N THR A 149 -17.14 -7.75 34.83
CA THR A 149 -15.69 -7.74 34.72
C THR A 149 -15.22 -8.69 33.62
N ALA A 150 -13.94 -8.62 33.27
CA ALA A 150 -13.33 -9.54 32.29
C ALA A 150 -13.39 -10.99 32.79
N GLU A 151 -13.17 -11.21 34.10
CA GLU A 151 -13.20 -12.49 34.77
C GLU A 151 -14.60 -13.11 34.79
N GLU A 152 -15.62 -12.29 35.07
CA GLU A 152 -17.02 -12.71 35.02
C GLU A 152 -17.44 -13.14 33.59
N LEU A 153 -17.06 -12.34 32.59
CA LEU A 153 -17.31 -12.68 31.18
C LEU A 153 -16.58 -13.96 30.75
N ASP A 154 -15.34 -14.16 31.22
CA ASP A 154 -14.59 -15.38 30.93
C ASP A 154 -15.23 -16.61 31.60
N ALA A 155 -15.69 -16.48 32.84
CA ALA A 155 -16.44 -17.54 33.53
C ALA A 155 -17.71 -17.92 32.76
N MET A 156 -18.47 -16.93 32.26
CA MET A 156 -19.66 -17.18 31.44
C MET A 156 -19.32 -17.89 30.12
N ARG A 157 -18.22 -17.51 29.45
CA ARG A 157 -17.75 -18.19 28.24
C ARG A 157 -17.37 -19.64 28.51
N LYS A 158 -16.61 -19.89 29.60
CA LYS A 158 -16.24 -21.25 30.01
C LYS A 158 -17.45 -22.11 30.34
N ALA A 159 -18.45 -21.54 31.03
CA ALA A 159 -19.68 -22.25 31.34
C ALA A 159 -20.50 -22.61 30.07
N ALA A 160 -20.59 -21.73 29.10
CA ALA A 160 -21.23 -22.03 27.80
C ALA A 160 -20.46 -23.12 27.04
N MET A 161 -19.13 -23.01 27.01
CA MET A 161 -18.26 -24.00 26.35
C MET A 161 -18.40 -25.38 26.97
N ALA A 162 -18.51 -25.47 28.31
CA ALA A 162 -18.75 -26.74 29.01
C ALA A 162 -20.08 -27.40 28.60
N ARG A 163 -21.08 -26.58 28.23
CA ARG A 163 -22.36 -27.06 27.69
C ARG A 163 -22.35 -27.29 26.17
N LYS A 164 -21.19 -27.07 25.52
CA LYS A 164 -21.03 -27.10 24.04
C LYS A 164 -21.91 -26.08 23.33
N GLU A 165 -22.17 -24.94 23.96
CA GLU A 165 -22.97 -23.83 23.44
C GLU A 165 -22.05 -22.67 23.04
N ALA A 166 -22.40 -21.92 21.99
CA ALA A 166 -21.76 -20.65 21.69
C ALA A 166 -22.19 -19.62 22.73
N PHE A 167 -21.20 -18.97 23.36
CA PHE A 167 -21.49 -17.88 24.30
C PHE A 167 -22.08 -16.69 23.54
N ARG A 168 -23.27 -16.26 23.97
CA ARG A 168 -23.96 -15.05 23.49
C ARG A 168 -24.41 -14.23 24.68
N TYR A 169 -23.88 -13.00 24.76
CA TYR A 169 -24.29 -12.09 25.81
C TYR A 169 -25.72 -11.61 25.56
N ARG A 170 -26.56 -11.62 26.59
CA ARG A 170 -27.97 -11.17 26.54
C ARG A 170 -28.29 -10.28 27.75
N TYR A 171 -29.25 -9.40 27.56
CA TYR A 171 -29.79 -8.55 28.63
C TYR A 171 -30.36 -9.42 29.77
N ARG A 172 -29.99 -9.11 31.00
CA ARG A 172 -30.35 -9.90 32.19
C ARG A 172 -31.20 -9.10 33.18
N GLY A 173 -31.74 -7.96 32.78
CA GLY A 173 -32.50 -7.04 33.62
C GLY A 173 -31.78 -5.72 33.86
N ALA A 174 -32.52 -4.70 34.27
CA ALA A 174 -31.94 -3.41 34.64
C ALA A 174 -31.17 -3.54 35.96
N VAL A 175 -30.01 -2.86 36.02
CA VAL A 175 -29.23 -2.73 37.24
C VAL A 175 -29.92 -1.70 38.12
N SER A 176 -30.19 -2.04 39.38
CA SER A 176 -30.77 -1.12 40.37
C SER A 176 -29.76 -0.05 40.77
N ASP A 177 -30.26 1.07 41.33
CA ASP A 177 -29.39 2.14 41.84
C ASP A 177 -28.46 1.64 42.95
N ALA A 178 -28.90 0.70 43.79
CA ALA A 178 -28.08 0.09 44.83
C ALA A 178 -26.95 -0.77 44.25
N GLU A 179 -27.22 -1.59 43.23
CA GLU A 179 -26.19 -2.37 42.53
C GLU A 179 -25.21 -1.46 41.79
N ARG A 180 -25.72 -0.42 41.13
CA ARG A 180 -24.87 0.57 40.46
C ARG A 180 -23.90 1.24 41.46
N ALA A 181 -24.41 1.67 42.60
CA ALA A 181 -23.57 2.24 43.66
C ALA A 181 -22.51 1.29 44.17
N ALA A 182 -22.84 -0.01 44.33
CA ALA A 182 -21.92 -1.05 44.71
C ALA A 182 -20.81 -1.26 43.67
N PHE A 183 -21.17 -1.35 42.39
CA PHE A 183 -20.20 -1.49 41.29
C PHE A 183 -19.27 -0.28 41.20
N LEU A 184 -19.78 0.93 41.38
CA LEU A 184 -18.95 2.15 41.43
C LEU A 184 -17.99 2.13 42.60
N ALA A 185 -18.43 1.67 43.79
CA ALA A 185 -17.56 1.51 44.96
C ALA A 185 -16.45 0.48 44.77
N GLU A 186 -16.69 -0.54 43.93
CA GLU A 186 -15.67 -1.50 43.47
C GLU A 186 -14.76 -0.94 42.36
N GLY A 187 -14.95 0.30 41.92
CA GLY A 187 -14.16 0.92 40.85
C GLY A 187 -14.55 0.42 39.43
N ARG A 188 -15.67 -0.25 39.28
CA ARG A 188 -16.12 -0.73 37.98
C ARG A 188 -16.60 0.45 37.13
N GLN A 189 -16.37 0.35 35.81
CA GLN A 189 -16.95 1.24 34.81
C GLN A 189 -17.78 0.42 33.83
N PRO A 190 -19.01 0.87 33.49
CA PRO A 190 -19.86 0.15 32.57
C PRO A 190 -19.41 0.30 31.13
N VAL A 191 -19.66 -0.74 30.33
CA VAL A 191 -19.79 -0.62 28.88
C VAL A 191 -21.26 -0.43 28.52
N ILE A 192 -21.55 0.16 27.37
CA ILE A 192 -22.92 0.16 26.85
C ILE A 192 -23.04 -0.94 25.82
N ARG A 193 -24.06 -1.77 25.98
CA ARG A 193 -24.41 -2.82 25.03
C ARG A 193 -25.70 -2.46 24.30
N PHE A 194 -25.75 -2.83 23.03
CA PHE A 194 -26.96 -2.80 22.24
C PHE A 194 -27.81 -4.04 22.56
N ARG A 195 -29.10 -3.84 22.74
CA ARG A 195 -30.07 -4.93 22.95
C ARG A 195 -30.51 -5.48 21.61
N SER A 196 -29.90 -6.56 21.18
CA SER A 196 -30.16 -7.16 19.86
C SER A 196 -31.55 -7.77 19.77
N PRO A 197 -32.27 -7.55 18.66
CA PRO A 197 -33.61 -8.11 18.48
C PRO A 197 -33.53 -9.63 18.31
N GLU A 198 -34.57 -10.33 18.83
CA GLU A 198 -34.71 -11.79 18.69
C GLU A 198 -35.49 -12.12 17.41
N ARG A 199 -34.82 -12.08 16.28
CA ARG A 199 -35.37 -12.42 14.96
C ARG A 199 -34.27 -12.84 14.00
N ASP A 200 -34.63 -13.50 12.92
CA ASP A 200 -33.72 -13.76 11.79
C ASP A 200 -33.32 -12.45 11.12
N ILE A 201 -32.08 -12.39 10.63
CA ILE A 201 -31.52 -11.22 9.94
C ILE A 201 -31.01 -11.68 8.57
N THR A 202 -31.70 -11.25 7.52
CA THR A 202 -31.27 -11.52 6.13
C THR A 202 -30.44 -10.35 5.62
N ILE A 203 -29.21 -10.64 5.23
CA ILE A 203 -28.31 -9.72 4.55
C ILE A 203 -28.52 -9.91 3.05
N HIS A 204 -28.86 -8.83 2.36
CA HIS A 204 -28.85 -8.77 0.90
C HIS A 204 -27.53 -8.14 0.45
N ASP A 205 -26.72 -8.87 -0.31
CA ASP A 205 -25.41 -8.42 -0.77
C ASP A 205 -25.32 -8.52 -2.29
N GLU A 206 -25.00 -7.39 -2.94
CA GLU A 206 -24.97 -7.29 -4.40
C GLU A 206 -23.88 -8.16 -5.05
N VAL A 207 -22.86 -8.54 -4.28
CA VAL A 207 -21.74 -9.35 -4.78
C VAL A 207 -21.88 -10.80 -4.33
N LEU A 208 -22.03 -11.06 -3.02
CA LEU A 208 -22.05 -12.42 -2.47
C LEU A 208 -23.42 -13.07 -2.56
N GLY A 209 -24.49 -12.28 -2.68
CA GLY A 209 -25.89 -12.75 -2.63
C GLY A 209 -26.44 -12.78 -1.21
N ASP A 210 -27.62 -13.34 -1.07
CA ASP A 210 -28.36 -13.34 0.19
C ASP A 210 -27.83 -14.35 1.19
N ALA A 211 -27.80 -13.95 2.47
CA ALA A 211 -27.48 -14.84 3.58
C ALA A 211 -28.32 -14.49 4.80
N THR A 212 -28.89 -15.49 5.45
CA THR A 212 -29.70 -15.33 6.67
C THR A 212 -28.96 -15.84 7.90
N LEU A 213 -28.79 -14.94 8.88
CA LEU A 213 -28.33 -15.29 10.22
C LEU A 213 -29.56 -15.65 11.05
N PRO A 214 -29.61 -16.86 11.61
CA PRO A 214 -30.74 -17.31 12.42
C PRO A 214 -30.93 -16.48 13.69
N LEU A 215 -32.13 -16.52 14.24
CA LEU A 215 -32.50 -15.99 15.54
C LEU A 215 -31.41 -16.28 16.59
N GLY A 216 -30.99 -15.25 17.29
CA GLY A 216 -30.01 -15.37 18.37
C GLY A 216 -28.54 -15.37 17.95
N GLU A 217 -28.22 -15.41 16.66
CA GLU A 217 -26.81 -15.34 16.19
C GLU A 217 -26.13 -14.01 16.50
N VAL A 218 -26.86 -12.90 16.50
CA VAL A 218 -26.34 -11.61 16.92
C VAL A 218 -26.55 -11.43 18.41
N ASP A 219 -25.45 -11.42 19.18
CA ASP A 219 -25.46 -11.17 20.62
C ASP A 219 -25.70 -9.68 20.97
N ASP A 220 -25.87 -9.36 22.25
CA ASP A 220 -25.89 -7.99 22.72
C ASP A 220 -24.47 -7.46 22.77
N PHE A 221 -24.03 -6.90 21.67
CA PHE A 221 -22.65 -6.45 21.50
C PHE A 221 -22.40 -5.07 22.11
N VAL A 222 -21.15 -4.80 22.48
CA VAL A 222 -20.74 -3.52 23.03
C VAL A 222 -20.79 -2.45 21.93
N ILE A 223 -21.43 -1.31 22.22
CA ILE A 223 -21.48 -0.14 21.34
C ILE A 223 -20.68 1.05 21.88
N ARG A 224 -20.44 1.14 23.23
CA ARG A 224 -19.50 2.08 23.86
C ARG A 224 -18.59 1.35 24.81
N LYS A 225 -17.29 1.61 24.70
CA LYS A 225 -16.23 1.07 25.54
C LYS A 225 -16.18 1.78 26.91
N LYS A 226 -15.42 1.22 27.86
CA LYS A 226 -15.19 1.83 29.19
C LYS A 226 -14.52 3.20 29.11
N ASP A 227 -13.67 3.43 28.10
CA ASP A 227 -12.99 4.72 27.87
C ASP A 227 -13.92 5.82 27.31
N GLY A 228 -15.20 5.51 27.11
CA GLY A 228 -16.19 6.43 26.56
C GLY A 228 -16.28 6.45 25.04
N PHE A 229 -15.33 5.86 24.32
CA PHE A 229 -15.36 5.81 22.87
C PHE A 229 -16.33 4.76 22.34
N PRO A 230 -16.95 5.01 21.17
CA PRO A 230 -17.78 4.00 20.51
C PRO A 230 -16.93 2.81 20.04
N THR A 231 -17.60 1.67 19.86
CA THR A 231 -17.02 0.59 19.09
C THR A 231 -17.17 0.84 17.59
N TYR A 232 -16.36 0.13 16.79
CA TYR A 232 -16.40 0.15 15.33
C TYR A 232 -17.84 0.05 14.78
N HIS A 233 -18.62 -0.92 15.24
CA HIS A 233 -19.97 -1.17 14.74
C HIS A 233 -20.91 0.05 14.89
N PHE A 234 -20.84 0.71 16.02
CA PHE A 234 -21.70 1.86 16.30
C PHE A 234 -21.24 3.11 15.53
N ALA A 235 -19.95 3.41 15.57
CA ALA A 235 -19.39 4.59 14.90
C ALA A 235 -19.64 4.54 13.39
N VAL A 236 -19.38 3.39 12.73
CA VAL A 236 -19.60 3.22 11.29
C VAL A 236 -21.06 3.46 10.89
N VAL A 237 -22.01 2.95 11.66
CA VAL A 237 -23.45 3.09 11.34
C VAL A 237 -23.88 4.54 11.44
N VAL A 238 -23.47 5.26 12.49
CA VAL A 238 -23.79 6.68 12.66
C VAL A 238 -23.15 7.53 11.56
N ASP A 239 -21.90 7.26 11.24
CA ASP A 239 -21.17 8.03 10.24
C ASP A 239 -21.68 7.78 8.83
N ASP A 240 -21.98 6.54 8.46
CA ASP A 240 -22.51 6.20 7.14
C ASP A 240 -23.84 6.91 6.88
N GLU A 241 -24.73 7.00 7.87
CA GLU A 241 -25.97 7.78 7.75
C GLU A 241 -25.70 9.28 7.61
N LEU A 242 -24.89 9.87 8.50
CA LEU A 242 -24.67 11.32 8.52
C LEU A 242 -23.86 11.83 7.33
N MET A 243 -23.02 10.99 6.74
CA MET A 243 -22.28 11.27 5.51
C MET A 243 -23.10 10.95 4.25
N GLY A 244 -24.33 10.43 4.42
CA GLY A 244 -25.24 10.10 3.33
C GLY A 244 -24.80 8.91 2.48
N VAL A 245 -24.03 7.98 3.04
CA VAL A 245 -23.55 6.79 2.34
C VAL A 245 -24.71 5.93 1.87
N THR A 246 -24.74 5.66 0.58
CA THR A 246 -25.77 4.84 -0.06
C THR A 246 -25.32 3.42 -0.37
N HIS A 247 -24.01 3.23 -0.58
CA HIS A 247 -23.41 1.94 -0.93
C HIS A 247 -22.16 1.69 -0.10
N VAL A 248 -22.09 0.53 0.53
CA VAL A 248 -20.98 0.06 1.36
C VAL A 248 -20.23 -1.03 0.62
N LEU A 249 -19.15 -0.67 -0.07
CA LEU A 249 -18.22 -1.61 -0.67
C LEU A 249 -17.06 -1.84 0.29
N ARG A 250 -16.81 -3.10 0.70
CA ARG A 250 -15.76 -3.43 1.66
C ARG A 250 -15.32 -4.90 1.54
N ALA A 251 -14.23 -5.27 2.22
CA ALA A 251 -13.73 -6.64 2.19
C ALA A 251 -14.73 -7.65 2.81
N GLN A 252 -14.81 -8.83 2.24
CA GLN A 252 -15.75 -9.91 2.66
C GLN A 252 -15.54 -10.37 4.11
N GLU A 253 -14.40 -10.12 4.71
CA GLU A 253 -14.14 -10.43 6.13
C GLU A 253 -15.06 -9.63 7.07
N HIS A 254 -15.67 -8.56 6.58
CA HIS A 254 -16.67 -7.76 7.31
C HIS A 254 -18.13 -8.21 7.06
N PHE A 255 -18.35 -9.28 6.30
CA PHE A 255 -19.71 -9.72 5.92
C PHE A 255 -20.61 -9.97 7.14
N THR A 256 -20.12 -10.70 8.12
CA THR A 256 -20.87 -11.00 9.35
C THR A 256 -21.15 -9.76 10.21
N ASN A 257 -20.34 -8.71 10.10
CA ASN A 257 -20.58 -7.44 10.78
C ASN A 257 -21.82 -6.72 10.27
N THR A 258 -22.24 -7.02 9.04
CA THR A 258 -23.41 -6.39 8.40
C THR A 258 -24.68 -6.61 9.18
N ALA A 259 -24.89 -7.79 9.77
CA ALA A 259 -26.04 -8.05 10.61
C ALA A 259 -26.11 -7.10 11.82
N LYS A 260 -24.97 -6.85 12.49
CA LYS A 260 -24.88 -5.88 13.60
C LYS A 260 -25.17 -4.46 13.15
N HIS A 261 -24.70 -4.09 11.95
CA HIS A 261 -24.98 -2.76 11.39
C HIS A 261 -26.47 -2.59 11.05
N MET A 262 -27.09 -3.60 10.44
CA MET A 262 -28.51 -3.57 10.08
C MET A 262 -29.42 -3.43 11.30
N VAL A 263 -29.16 -4.13 12.40
CA VAL A 263 -30.00 -4.01 13.61
C VAL A 263 -29.79 -2.65 14.31
N LEU A 264 -28.60 -2.06 14.23
CA LEU A 264 -28.37 -0.69 14.71
C LEU A 264 -29.07 0.35 13.84
N GLN A 265 -29.01 0.20 12.51
CA GLN A 265 -29.72 1.06 11.56
C GLN A 265 -31.23 1.07 11.83
N ASP A 266 -31.81 -0.12 11.97
CA ASP A 266 -33.24 -0.26 12.30
C ASP A 266 -33.59 0.42 13.64
N ALA A 267 -32.74 0.21 14.65
CA ALA A 267 -32.99 0.76 15.99
C ALA A 267 -32.90 2.30 16.02
N LEU A 268 -32.02 2.87 15.20
CA LEU A 268 -31.84 4.31 15.09
C LEU A 268 -32.77 4.98 14.08
N GLY A 269 -33.53 4.18 13.31
CA GLY A 269 -34.39 4.69 12.22
C GLY A 269 -33.59 5.19 11.01
N PHE A 270 -32.38 4.66 10.81
CA PHE A 270 -31.50 5.01 9.70
C PHE A 270 -31.81 4.18 8.45
N ARG A 271 -31.45 4.74 7.29
CA ARG A 271 -31.57 4.03 6.03
C ARG A 271 -30.48 2.94 5.94
N ARG A 272 -30.85 1.76 5.49
CA ARG A 272 -29.85 0.72 5.16
C ARG A 272 -29.19 1.03 3.82
N PRO A 273 -27.86 1.11 3.76
CA PRO A 273 -27.15 1.20 2.49
C PRO A 273 -27.22 -0.14 1.72
N VAL A 274 -26.96 -0.10 0.45
CA VAL A 274 -26.68 -1.28 -0.37
C VAL A 274 -25.30 -1.82 0.00
N TYR A 275 -25.20 -3.13 0.26
CA TYR A 275 -23.96 -3.79 0.62
C TYR A 275 -23.36 -4.57 -0.56
N GLY A 276 -22.05 -4.47 -0.73
CA GLY A 276 -21.27 -5.28 -1.67
C GLY A 276 -19.94 -5.70 -1.04
N HIS A 277 -19.79 -6.98 -0.73
CA HIS A 277 -18.60 -7.51 -0.09
C HIS A 277 -17.65 -8.09 -1.13
N LEU A 278 -16.43 -7.55 -1.16
CA LEU A 278 -15.39 -7.89 -2.12
C LEU A 278 -14.54 -9.06 -1.62
N SER A 279 -14.24 -10.00 -2.51
CA SER A 279 -13.35 -11.12 -2.21
C SER A 279 -11.96 -10.64 -1.78
N ILE A 280 -11.20 -11.47 -1.07
CA ILE A 280 -9.82 -11.14 -0.65
C ILE A 280 -8.81 -11.32 -1.79
N ILE A 281 -7.69 -10.61 -1.71
CA ILE A 281 -6.52 -10.86 -2.57
C ILE A 281 -5.59 -11.83 -1.84
N LYS A 282 -5.15 -12.87 -2.54
CA LYS A 282 -4.25 -13.91 -2.05
C LYS A 282 -2.92 -13.87 -2.77
N ASN A 283 -1.88 -14.41 -2.14
CA ASN A 283 -0.64 -14.77 -2.81
C ASN A 283 -0.87 -15.94 -3.80
N PRO A 284 0.04 -16.19 -4.75
CA PRO A 284 -0.08 -17.32 -5.68
C PRO A 284 -0.19 -18.70 -5.00
N ASP A 285 0.34 -18.85 -3.79
CA ASP A 285 0.30 -20.05 -2.95
C ASP A 285 -0.98 -20.19 -2.11
N ASP A 286 -2.02 -19.39 -2.41
CA ASP A 286 -3.30 -19.32 -1.69
C ASP A 286 -3.22 -18.75 -0.26
N SER A 287 -2.05 -18.35 0.23
CA SER A 287 -1.94 -17.65 1.50
C SER A 287 -2.52 -16.23 1.41
N LYS A 288 -3.04 -15.69 2.55
CA LYS A 288 -3.46 -14.30 2.62
C LYS A 288 -2.23 -13.39 2.52
N MET A 289 -2.23 -12.45 1.58
CA MET A 289 -1.18 -11.44 1.48
C MET A 289 -1.11 -10.60 2.76
N SER A 290 0.07 -10.44 3.32
CA SER A 290 0.27 -9.82 4.64
C SER A 290 1.55 -9.00 4.68
N LYS A 291 1.54 -7.89 5.45
CA LYS A 291 2.75 -7.09 5.75
C LYS A 291 3.89 -7.96 6.32
N ARG A 292 3.55 -9.04 7.04
CA ARG A 292 4.52 -10.00 7.61
C ARG A 292 5.32 -10.79 6.56
N ASP A 293 4.91 -10.76 5.29
CA ASP A 293 5.62 -11.52 4.25
C ASP A 293 7.02 -10.95 3.97
N LYS A 294 7.23 -9.64 4.19
CA LYS A 294 8.57 -9.02 4.16
C LYS A 294 9.50 -9.60 5.22
N ASP A 295 9.01 -9.70 6.45
CA ASP A 295 9.78 -10.24 7.58
C ASP A 295 10.12 -11.72 7.38
N LYS A 296 9.20 -12.51 6.78
CA LYS A 296 9.48 -13.92 6.42
C LYS A 296 10.63 -14.03 5.43
N VAL A 297 10.64 -13.19 4.39
CA VAL A 297 11.71 -13.17 3.38
C VAL A 297 13.04 -12.78 4.02
N LEU A 298 13.04 -11.73 4.85
CA LEU A 298 14.26 -11.28 5.54
C LEU A 298 14.79 -12.33 6.51
N ARG A 299 13.95 -12.93 7.37
CA ARG A 299 14.37 -14.00 8.30
C ARG A 299 14.95 -15.19 7.56
N LYS A 300 14.32 -15.58 6.44
CA LYS A 300 14.87 -16.64 5.60
C LYS A 300 16.26 -16.27 5.06
N ALA A 301 16.44 -15.06 4.57
CA ALA A 301 17.73 -14.60 4.04
C ALA A 301 18.82 -14.53 5.12
N VAL A 302 18.48 -14.04 6.32
CA VAL A 302 19.36 -14.02 7.49
C VAL A 302 19.81 -15.44 7.87
N HIS A 303 18.85 -16.36 7.95
CA HIS A 303 19.14 -17.77 8.26
C HIS A 303 20.01 -18.43 7.19
N ASP A 304 19.63 -18.32 5.91
CA ASP A 304 20.32 -18.99 4.79
C ASP A 304 21.77 -18.49 4.61
N ARG A 305 22.05 -17.25 5.03
CA ARG A 305 23.38 -16.62 4.96
C ARG A 305 24.16 -16.65 6.27
N ALA A 306 23.58 -17.26 7.31
CA ALA A 306 24.13 -17.33 8.66
C ALA A 306 24.56 -15.94 9.20
N VAL A 307 23.73 -14.91 8.98
CA VAL A 307 24.00 -13.56 9.48
C VAL A 307 23.66 -13.51 10.97
N THR A 308 24.65 -13.25 11.82
CA THR A 308 24.51 -13.28 13.29
C THR A 308 24.27 -11.89 13.90
N GLU A 309 24.66 -10.83 13.19
CA GLU A 309 24.52 -9.43 13.64
C GLU A 309 23.90 -8.58 12.53
N PRO A 310 23.18 -7.51 12.88
CA PRO A 310 22.60 -6.64 11.85
C PRO A 310 23.69 -5.95 11.05
N PRO A 311 23.61 -5.94 9.70
CA PRO A 311 24.51 -5.16 8.87
C PRO A 311 24.49 -3.68 9.29
N MET A 312 25.66 -3.03 9.28
CA MET A 312 25.80 -1.64 9.71
C MET A 312 24.82 -0.70 8.97
N GLY A 313 24.15 0.18 9.72
CA GLY A 313 23.21 1.15 9.17
C GLY A 313 21.80 0.60 8.87
N THR A 314 21.51 -0.68 9.17
CA THR A 314 20.19 -1.27 8.92
C THR A 314 19.21 -1.08 10.08
N VAL A 315 19.30 -1.90 11.11
CA VAL A 315 18.49 -1.86 12.32
C VAL A 315 19.40 -1.87 13.56
N SER A 316 18.88 -1.48 14.72
CA SER A 316 19.65 -1.57 15.97
C SER A 316 19.81 -3.02 16.42
N VAL A 317 20.84 -3.30 17.23
CA VAL A 317 21.08 -4.63 17.81
C VAL A 317 19.91 -5.08 18.69
N GLU A 318 19.26 -4.15 19.37
CA GLU A 318 18.10 -4.44 20.21
C GLU A 318 16.88 -4.85 19.37
N GLU A 319 16.53 -4.05 18.33
CA GLU A 319 15.45 -4.39 17.38
C GLU A 319 15.71 -5.72 16.69
N TRP A 320 16.97 -5.96 16.26
CA TRP A 320 17.39 -7.21 15.65
C TRP A 320 17.15 -8.41 16.55
N SER A 321 17.56 -8.32 17.82
CA SER A 321 17.40 -9.41 18.78
C SER A 321 15.93 -9.70 19.07
N GLN A 322 15.12 -8.66 19.27
CA GLN A 322 13.68 -8.80 19.51
C GLN A 322 12.98 -9.40 18.27
N TRP A 323 13.30 -8.89 17.09
CA TRP A 323 12.72 -9.35 15.84
C TRP A 323 13.07 -10.82 15.54
N LEU A 324 14.32 -11.25 15.74
CA LEU A 324 14.69 -12.67 15.56
C LEU A 324 14.08 -13.58 16.62
N GLY A 325 13.91 -13.08 17.85
CA GLY A 325 13.38 -13.85 18.98
C GLY A 325 11.87 -14.11 18.94
N ASP A 326 11.09 -13.22 18.32
CA ASP A 326 9.63 -13.37 18.19
C ASP A 326 9.16 -13.15 16.75
N ALA A 327 8.57 -14.20 16.18
CA ALA A 327 8.02 -14.17 14.81
C ALA A 327 6.84 -13.20 14.64
N ASN A 328 6.23 -12.72 15.72
CA ASN A 328 5.15 -11.74 15.67
C ASN A 328 5.65 -10.29 15.59
N ILE A 329 6.89 -10.03 15.98
CA ILE A 329 7.51 -8.71 15.86
C ILE A 329 7.85 -8.46 14.39
N GLN A 330 7.51 -7.28 13.89
CA GLN A 330 7.81 -6.81 12.54
C GLN A 330 8.81 -5.66 12.63
N LEU A 331 9.74 -5.60 11.69
CA LEU A 331 10.61 -4.45 11.52
C LEU A 331 9.82 -3.25 11.00
N GLU A 332 10.22 -2.06 11.41
CA GLU A 332 9.77 -0.84 10.78
C GLU A 332 10.15 -0.84 9.29
N LEU A 333 9.29 -0.27 8.44
CA LEU A 333 9.41 -0.37 6.98
C LEU A 333 10.80 0.04 6.46
N GLU A 334 11.32 1.17 6.92
CA GLU A 334 12.63 1.67 6.49
C GLU A 334 13.79 0.77 6.94
N GLY A 335 13.69 0.19 8.16
CA GLY A 335 14.66 -0.81 8.65
C GLY A 335 14.63 -2.09 7.81
N ALA A 336 13.42 -2.57 7.48
CA ALA A 336 13.26 -3.74 6.61
C ALA A 336 13.84 -3.51 5.20
N ILE A 337 13.64 -2.32 4.62
CA ILE A 337 14.18 -1.95 3.31
C ILE A 337 15.70 -1.95 3.34
N ARG A 338 16.33 -1.21 4.30
CA ARG A 338 17.79 -1.17 4.43
C ARG A 338 18.41 -2.55 4.65
N LEU A 339 17.75 -3.38 5.46
CA LEU A 339 18.19 -4.75 5.69
C LEU A 339 18.09 -5.60 4.41
N GLY A 340 17.00 -5.45 3.66
CA GLY A 340 16.82 -6.11 2.36
C GLY A 340 17.92 -5.72 1.36
N GLU A 341 18.23 -4.45 1.25
CA GLU A 341 19.30 -3.92 0.40
C GLU A 341 20.68 -4.44 0.84
N ALA A 342 21.02 -4.38 2.12
CA ALA A 342 22.27 -4.88 2.66
C ALA A 342 22.44 -6.39 2.45
N LEU A 343 21.34 -7.13 2.52
CA LEU A 343 21.32 -8.57 2.22
C LEU A 343 21.17 -8.88 0.71
N GLY A 344 21.00 -7.88 -0.18
CA GLY A 344 20.74 -8.09 -1.60
C GLY A 344 19.49 -8.94 -1.84
N VAL A 345 18.42 -8.72 -1.07
CA VAL A 345 17.15 -9.45 -1.13
C VAL A 345 16.03 -8.50 -1.54
N GLN A 346 15.33 -8.86 -2.60
CA GLN A 346 14.16 -8.11 -3.02
C GLN A 346 12.97 -8.46 -2.10
N LEU A 347 12.41 -7.43 -1.45
CA LEU A 347 11.23 -7.57 -0.61
C LEU A 347 9.96 -7.63 -1.47
N PRO A 348 8.94 -8.41 -1.07
CA PRO A 348 7.67 -8.43 -1.78
C PRO A 348 6.93 -7.10 -1.61
N GLU A 349 6.40 -6.55 -2.68
CA GLU A 349 5.52 -5.40 -2.65
C GLU A 349 4.16 -5.82 -2.08
N ILE A 350 3.70 -5.09 -1.07
CA ILE A 350 2.45 -5.38 -0.34
C ILE A 350 1.62 -4.12 -0.18
N ASN A 351 2.28 -3.00 0.14
CA ASN A 351 1.66 -1.69 0.22
C ASN A 351 1.82 -0.94 -1.10
N VAL A 352 0.97 0.03 -1.35
CA VAL A 352 1.04 0.89 -2.53
C VAL A 352 2.40 1.60 -2.64
N ASP A 353 2.95 2.11 -1.51
CA ASP A 353 4.28 2.75 -1.51
C ASP A 353 5.41 1.79 -1.92
N ASP A 354 5.29 0.48 -1.66
CA ASP A 354 6.27 -0.50 -2.13
C ASP A 354 6.33 -0.54 -3.67
N PHE A 355 5.16 -0.57 -4.33
CA PHE A 355 5.07 -0.55 -5.80
C PHE A 355 5.57 0.77 -6.36
N ARG A 356 5.24 1.90 -5.71
CA ARG A 356 5.75 3.20 -6.09
C ARG A 356 7.28 3.25 -5.97
N ARG A 357 7.85 2.73 -4.88
CA ARG A 357 9.31 2.63 -4.65
C ARG A 357 10.00 1.71 -5.66
N SER A 358 9.37 0.60 -6.03
CA SER A 358 9.85 -0.31 -7.08
C SER A 358 9.69 0.26 -8.49
N GLY A 359 9.10 1.44 -8.65
CA GLY A 359 8.96 2.15 -9.92
C GLY A 359 7.83 1.65 -10.82
N TYR A 360 6.78 1.04 -10.25
CA TYR A 360 5.56 0.75 -11.00
C TYR A 360 4.79 2.03 -11.34
N LEU A 361 4.06 2.00 -12.44
CA LEU A 361 3.19 3.09 -12.86
C LEU A 361 1.84 3.00 -12.13
N PRO A 362 1.30 4.11 -11.60
CA PRO A 362 0.05 4.08 -10.84
C PRO A 362 -1.15 3.62 -11.67
N GLU A 363 -1.25 4.03 -12.94
CA GLU A 363 -2.30 3.60 -13.85
C GLU A 363 -2.25 2.10 -14.14
N VAL A 364 -1.06 1.52 -14.24
CA VAL A 364 -0.89 0.06 -14.43
C VAL A 364 -1.29 -0.70 -13.17
N LEU A 365 -0.91 -0.19 -12.00
CA LEU A 365 -1.31 -0.80 -10.73
C LEU A 365 -2.84 -0.74 -10.54
N CYS A 366 -3.49 0.39 -10.85
CA CYS A 366 -4.95 0.50 -10.82
C CYS A 366 -5.64 -0.49 -11.77
N ASN A 367 -5.19 -0.58 -13.01
CA ASN A 367 -5.71 -1.55 -13.99
C ASN A 367 -5.58 -2.99 -13.47
N PHE A 368 -4.40 -3.34 -12.96
CA PHE A 368 -4.15 -4.68 -12.44
C PHE A 368 -5.00 -4.98 -11.19
N LEU A 369 -5.12 -4.03 -10.26
CA LEU A 369 -5.98 -4.17 -9.07
C LEU A 369 -7.45 -4.32 -9.46
N ALA A 370 -7.92 -3.65 -10.50
CA ALA A 370 -9.27 -3.81 -11.00
C ALA A 370 -9.51 -5.23 -11.50
N LEU A 371 -8.61 -5.78 -12.32
CA LEU A 371 -8.68 -7.16 -12.80
C LEU A 371 -8.59 -8.21 -11.68
N ASN A 372 -8.05 -7.85 -10.52
CA ASN A 372 -8.03 -8.71 -9.33
C ASN A 372 -9.36 -8.68 -8.57
N GLY A 373 -10.45 -8.93 -9.23
CA GLY A 373 -11.77 -9.06 -8.64
C GLY A 373 -12.91 -8.46 -9.45
N TRP A 374 -12.63 -7.91 -10.62
CA TRP A 374 -13.64 -7.41 -11.55
C TRP A 374 -13.24 -7.73 -13.00
N SER A 375 -14.23 -7.97 -13.87
CA SER A 375 -13.99 -8.23 -15.29
C SER A 375 -14.73 -7.20 -16.15
N PRO A 376 -14.03 -6.48 -17.06
CA PRO A 376 -14.70 -5.59 -18.01
C PRO A 376 -15.55 -6.34 -19.05
N GLY A 377 -15.36 -7.67 -19.19
CA GLY A 377 -15.93 -8.50 -20.23
C GLY A 377 -15.10 -8.50 -21.51
N GLY A 378 -15.28 -9.52 -22.35
CA GLY A 378 -14.44 -9.74 -23.53
C GLY A 378 -12.98 -10.00 -23.15
N ASP A 379 -12.07 -9.72 -24.08
CA ASP A 379 -10.63 -9.92 -23.90
C ASP A 379 -9.89 -8.61 -23.49
N ILE A 380 -10.62 -7.68 -22.82
CA ILE A 380 -10.05 -6.41 -22.41
C ILE A 380 -9.27 -6.61 -21.11
N GLU A 381 -7.95 -6.47 -21.17
CA GLU A 381 -7.07 -6.56 -19.99
C GLU A 381 -6.34 -5.25 -19.67
N LYS A 382 -6.22 -4.31 -20.64
CA LYS A 382 -5.52 -3.04 -20.45
C LYS A 382 -6.49 -1.88 -20.64
N PHE A 383 -6.61 -1.06 -19.61
CA PHE A 383 -7.49 0.10 -19.58
C PHE A 383 -7.01 1.11 -18.51
N ASP A 384 -7.52 2.33 -18.62
CA ASP A 384 -7.24 3.41 -17.69
C ASP A 384 -8.37 3.61 -16.65
N ASN A 385 -8.16 4.55 -15.74
CA ASN A 385 -9.14 4.91 -14.72
C ASN A 385 -10.42 5.54 -15.30
N ALA A 386 -10.38 6.12 -16.51
CA ALA A 386 -11.56 6.67 -17.17
C ALA A 386 -12.48 5.55 -17.68
N PHE A 387 -11.90 4.57 -18.35
CA PHE A 387 -12.62 3.36 -18.76
C PHE A 387 -13.20 2.60 -17.55
N LEU A 388 -12.41 2.46 -16.47
CA LEU A 388 -12.88 1.80 -15.26
C LEU A 388 -14.12 2.50 -14.68
N ARG A 389 -14.11 3.83 -14.55
CA ARG A 389 -15.26 4.60 -14.06
C ARG A 389 -16.50 4.41 -14.94
N GLU A 390 -16.33 4.40 -16.25
CA GLU A 390 -17.43 4.25 -17.20
C GLU A 390 -18.08 2.85 -17.11
N ARG A 391 -17.26 1.81 -16.92
CA ARG A 391 -17.69 0.41 -17.10
C ARG A 391 -17.90 -0.36 -15.80
N PHE A 392 -17.39 0.16 -14.68
CA PHE A 392 -17.45 -0.57 -13.41
C PHE A 392 -18.89 -0.81 -12.94
N GLY A 393 -19.24 -2.08 -12.72
CA GLY A 393 -20.52 -2.53 -12.14
C GLY A 393 -20.31 -3.64 -11.12
N LEU A 394 -21.19 -3.72 -10.12
CA LEU A 394 -21.13 -4.75 -9.07
C LEU A 394 -21.49 -6.13 -9.61
N ASP A 395 -22.30 -6.18 -10.65
CA ASP A 395 -22.72 -7.39 -11.36
C ASP A 395 -21.55 -8.20 -11.95
N ARG A 396 -20.41 -7.52 -12.19
CA ARG A 396 -19.18 -8.13 -12.73
C ARG A 396 -18.07 -8.32 -11.69
N VAL A 397 -18.36 -8.04 -10.42
CA VAL A 397 -17.40 -8.29 -9.33
C VAL A 397 -17.36 -9.79 -9.02
N MET A 398 -16.17 -10.36 -8.98
CA MET A 398 -15.95 -11.79 -8.75
C MET A 398 -16.10 -12.15 -7.27
N LYS A 399 -16.87 -13.20 -6.99
CA LYS A 399 -17.09 -13.74 -5.62
C LYS A 399 -15.85 -14.49 -5.08
N THR A 400 -15.05 -15.06 -5.99
CA THR A 400 -13.89 -15.87 -5.65
C THR A 400 -12.66 -14.99 -5.36
N PRO A 401 -11.78 -15.40 -4.41
CA PRO A 401 -10.51 -14.72 -4.18
C PRO A 401 -9.66 -14.65 -5.44
N ALA A 402 -9.08 -13.48 -5.70
CA ALA A 402 -8.13 -13.29 -6.80
C ALA A 402 -6.69 -13.58 -6.33
N LYS A 403 -5.89 -14.18 -7.19
CA LYS A 403 -4.44 -14.38 -6.97
C LYS A 403 -3.65 -13.20 -7.53
N PHE A 404 -2.77 -12.64 -6.70
CA PHE A 404 -1.90 -11.52 -7.09
C PHE A 404 -0.72 -12.02 -7.92
N ASP A 405 -0.87 -12.01 -9.24
CA ASP A 405 0.16 -12.42 -10.19
C ASP A 405 1.15 -11.27 -10.47
N ARG A 406 2.29 -11.27 -9.77
CA ARG A 406 3.36 -10.28 -9.96
C ARG A 406 4.01 -10.34 -11.33
N VAL A 407 4.05 -11.51 -11.97
CA VAL A 407 4.65 -11.66 -13.30
C VAL A 407 3.78 -10.93 -14.33
N LYS A 408 2.46 -11.11 -14.26
CA LYS A 408 1.50 -10.41 -15.11
C LYS A 408 1.55 -8.90 -14.87
N LEU A 409 1.58 -8.44 -13.61
CA LEU A 409 1.70 -7.01 -13.29
C LEU A 409 2.98 -6.41 -13.88
N LEU A 410 4.12 -7.09 -13.72
CA LEU A 410 5.40 -6.62 -14.27
C LEU A 410 5.38 -6.59 -15.81
N ALA A 411 4.73 -7.56 -16.45
CA ALA A 411 4.56 -7.55 -17.90
C ALA A 411 3.73 -6.34 -18.37
N PHE A 412 2.62 -6.05 -17.69
CA PHE A 412 1.82 -4.86 -17.98
C PHE A 412 2.61 -3.56 -17.82
N ASN A 413 3.41 -3.48 -16.76
CA ASN A 413 4.26 -2.32 -16.51
C ASN A 413 5.37 -2.17 -17.56
N THR A 414 5.98 -3.28 -17.97
CA THR A 414 6.98 -3.31 -19.05
C THR A 414 6.38 -2.78 -20.34
N ASP A 415 5.21 -3.28 -20.75
CA ASP A 415 4.54 -2.85 -21.98
C ASP A 415 4.20 -1.34 -21.94
N ALA A 416 3.76 -0.84 -20.78
CA ALA A 416 3.45 0.59 -20.62
C ALA A 416 4.71 1.46 -20.70
N ILE A 417 5.84 1.02 -20.12
CA ILE A 417 7.11 1.77 -20.18
C ILE A 417 7.73 1.73 -21.57
N THR A 418 7.74 0.57 -22.23
CA THR A 418 8.34 0.44 -23.57
C THR A 418 7.52 1.17 -24.63
N GLY A 419 6.20 1.28 -24.45
CA GLY A 419 5.31 2.04 -25.32
C GLY A 419 5.19 3.54 -25.00
N MET A 420 5.85 4.01 -23.92
CA MET A 420 5.77 5.40 -23.48
C MET A 420 6.62 6.31 -24.35
N ASP A 421 6.16 7.55 -24.57
CA ASP A 421 6.98 8.59 -25.20
C ASP A 421 8.30 8.78 -24.41
N PRO A 422 9.48 8.85 -25.10
CA PRO A 422 10.77 8.94 -24.42
C PRO A 422 10.94 10.18 -23.52
N VAL A 423 10.29 11.30 -23.87
CA VAL A 423 10.34 12.52 -23.04
C VAL A 423 9.53 12.32 -21.76
N GLU A 424 8.37 11.71 -21.88
CA GLU A 424 7.53 11.37 -20.73
C GLU A 424 8.20 10.32 -19.84
N PHE A 425 8.84 9.31 -20.42
CA PHE A 425 9.63 8.34 -19.65
C PHE A 425 10.74 9.04 -18.83
N ALA A 426 11.53 9.90 -19.46
CA ALA A 426 12.60 10.64 -18.79
C ALA A 426 12.05 11.56 -17.69
N ARG A 427 10.90 12.22 -17.91
CA ARG A 427 10.22 13.04 -16.92
C ARG A 427 9.80 12.21 -15.70
N ARG A 428 9.13 11.08 -15.91
CA ARG A 428 8.68 10.18 -14.83
C ARG A 428 9.85 9.55 -14.07
N CYS A 429 10.91 9.14 -14.76
CA CYS A 429 12.14 8.67 -14.12
C CYS A 429 12.79 9.76 -13.26
N ARG A 430 12.79 11.02 -13.70
CA ARG A 430 13.32 12.14 -12.90
C ARG A 430 12.51 12.36 -11.62
N GLU A 431 11.18 12.31 -11.69
CA GLU A 431 10.30 12.40 -10.53
C GLU A 431 10.51 11.23 -9.56
N HIS A 432 10.68 10.03 -10.10
CA HIS A 432 11.00 8.84 -9.31
C HIS A 432 12.37 9.00 -8.63
N ALA A 433 13.39 9.41 -9.38
CA ALA A 433 14.74 9.62 -8.84
C ALA A 433 14.77 10.70 -7.75
N ALA A 434 14.06 11.81 -7.94
CA ALA A 434 14.00 12.87 -6.93
C ALA A 434 13.50 12.39 -5.57
N ARG A 435 12.71 11.32 -5.55
CA ARG A 435 12.18 10.74 -4.31
C ARG A 435 12.99 9.56 -3.77
N PHE A 436 13.49 8.70 -4.65
CA PHE A 436 14.03 7.39 -4.25
C PHE A 436 15.49 7.16 -4.66
N ARG A 437 16.05 7.99 -5.56
CA ARG A 437 17.40 7.89 -6.10
C ARG A 437 18.04 9.28 -6.31
N PRO A 438 17.95 10.22 -5.31
CA PRO A 438 18.42 11.59 -5.48
C PRO A 438 19.90 11.67 -5.86
N GLU A 439 20.72 10.69 -5.44
CA GLU A 439 22.14 10.58 -5.74
C GLU A 439 22.44 10.55 -7.24
N PHE A 440 21.52 10.02 -8.07
CA PHE A 440 21.69 10.07 -9.53
C PHE A 440 21.45 11.45 -10.12
N LEU A 441 20.56 12.25 -9.52
CA LEU A 441 20.30 13.61 -9.97
C LEU A 441 21.43 14.57 -9.56
N GLU A 442 22.15 14.24 -8.48
CA GLU A 442 23.33 14.96 -8.03
C GLU A 442 24.57 14.63 -8.87
N ALA A 443 24.72 13.37 -9.29
CA ALA A 443 25.88 12.88 -10.00
C ALA A 443 25.82 13.10 -11.52
N LEU A 444 24.64 13.15 -12.12
CA LEU A 444 24.45 13.26 -13.57
C LEU A 444 23.94 14.64 -13.96
N ASP A 445 24.66 15.33 -14.86
CA ASP A 445 24.11 16.52 -15.49
C ASP A 445 22.88 16.19 -16.36
N PRO A 446 22.08 17.20 -16.79
CA PRO A 446 20.87 16.96 -17.55
C PRO A 446 21.05 16.16 -18.85
N SER A 447 22.21 16.31 -19.52
CA SER A 447 22.51 15.62 -20.79
C SER A 447 22.87 14.15 -20.54
N ALA A 448 23.67 13.87 -19.52
CA ALA A 448 24.01 12.52 -19.07
C ALA A 448 22.75 11.77 -18.58
N PHE A 449 21.89 12.45 -17.81
CA PHE A 449 20.60 11.88 -17.40
C PHE A 449 19.73 11.51 -18.60
N ALA A 450 19.57 12.40 -19.58
CA ALA A 450 18.78 12.15 -20.79
C ALA A 450 19.36 10.97 -21.61
N LEU A 451 20.70 10.89 -21.72
CA LEU A 451 21.38 9.77 -22.38
C LEU A 451 21.10 8.44 -21.65
N LEU A 452 21.19 8.41 -20.32
CA LEU A 452 20.90 7.23 -19.53
C LEU A 452 19.45 6.75 -19.74
N MET A 453 18.48 7.66 -19.71
CA MET A 453 17.07 7.34 -19.96
C MET A 453 16.87 6.75 -21.34
N LYS A 454 17.40 7.40 -22.38
CA LYS A 454 17.33 6.92 -23.77
C LYS A 454 17.95 5.53 -23.93
N ALA A 455 19.12 5.28 -23.31
CA ALA A 455 19.86 4.05 -23.43
C ALA A 455 19.21 2.86 -22.68
N THR A 456 18.28 3.14 -21.75
CA THR A 456 17.73 2.12 -20.86
C THR A 456 16.23 1.85 -21.04
N GLN A 457 15.45 2.74 -21.64
CA GLN A 457 13.99 2.63 -21.73
C GLN A 457 13.50 1.27 -22.28
N GLU A 458 14.02 0.81 -23.41
CA GLU A 458 13.61 -0.45 -24.04
C GLU A 458 13.83 -1.71 -23.17
N ARG A 459 14.70 -1.60 -22.18
CA ARG A 459 15.07 -2.70 -21.27
C ARG A 459 14.47 -2.53 -19.88
N SER A 460 13.89 -1.39 -19.61
CA SER A 460 13.32 -1.05 -18.30
C SER A 460 11.93 -1.66 -18.16
N LYS A 461 11.70 -2.32 -17.07
CA LYS A 461 10.40 -2.89 -16.66
C LYS A 461 9.70 -1.98 -15.65
N THR A 462 10.49 -1.18 -14.92
CA THR A 462 10.02 -0.21 -13.92
C THR A 462 10.80 1.09 -14.07
N LEU A 463 10.31 2.19 -13.45
CA LEU A 463 11.01 3.47 -13.42
C LEU A 463 12.29 3.43 -12.56
N ASP A 464 12.47 2.40 -11.71
CA ASP A 464 13.68 2.21 -10.91
C ASP A 464 14.80 1.47 -11.65
N ASP A 465 14.48 0.70 -12.69
CA ASP A 465 15.46 -0.12 -13.40
C ASP A 465 16.64 0.66 -13.99
N PRO A 466 16.46 1.88 -14.58
CA PRO A 466 17.58 2.69 -15.07
C PRO A 466 18.62 3.01 -13.99
N PHE A 467 18.20 3.14 -12.76
CA PHE A 467 19.06 3.50 -11.62
C PHE A 467 19.66 2.25 -10.98
N ARG A 468 18.84 1.26 -10.68
CA ARG A 468 19.27 0.01 -10.04
C ARG A 468 20.31 -0.74 -10.87
N ALA A 469 20.14 -0.81 -12.19
CA ALA A 469 21.06 -1.49 -13.08
C ALA A 469 22.38 -0.71 -13.33
N ASN A 470 22.40 0.57 -12.99
CA ASN A 470 23.52 1.46 -13.34
C ASN A 470 24.17 2.14 -12.12
N GLY A 471 24.05 1.53 -10.94
CA GLY A 471 24.69 2.01 -9.71
C GLY A 471 26.22 2.19 -9.84
N PHE A 472 26.87 1.45 -10.75
CA PHE A 472 28.30 1.61 -11.03
C PHE A 472 28.67 3.04 -11.49
N LEU A 473 27.72 3.85 -12.00
CA LEU A 473 27.97 5.25 -12.36
C LEU A 473 28.30 6.13 -11.15
N LEU A 474 27.77 5.76 -9.97
CA LEU A 474 27.96 6.49 -8.71
C LEU A 474 29.23 6.07 -7.95
N VAL A 475 29.71 4.84 -8.21
CA VAL A 475 30.84 4.28 -7.49
C VAL A 475 32.14 5.00 -7.86
N ALA A 476 32.96 5.34 -6.87
CA ALA A 476 34.30 5.90 -7.09
C ALA A 476 35.18 4.91 -7.88
N ASP A 477 36.09 5.44 -8.70
CA ASP A 477 36.84 4.58 -9.65
C ASP A 477 37.75 3.58 -8.92
N ASP A 478 38.26 3.92 -7.74
CA ASP A 478 39.07 3.07 -6.87
C ASP A 478 38.26 2.04 -6.06
N GLU A 479 36.96 2.26 -5.91
CA GLU A 479 36.04 1.36 -5.21
C GLU A 479 35.30 0.41 -6.15
N LEU A 480 35.33 0.63 -7.48
CA LEU A 480 34.63 -0.22 -8.43
C LEU A 480 35.14 -1.67 -8.34
N GLY A 481 34.27 -2.56 -7.86
CA GLY A 481 34.55 -4.00 -7.84
C GLY A 481 34.39 -4.63 -9.21
N PHE A 482 35.16 -5.73 -9.48
CA PHE A 482 35.00 -6.54 -10.68
C PHE A 482 34.43 -7.91 -10.27
N SER A 483 33.42 -8.37 -10.99
CA SER A 483 32.83 -9.70 -10.73
C SER A 483 33.80 -10.81 -11.17
N ASP A 484 34.06 -11.79 -10.30
CA ASP A 484 34.85 -12.99 -10.64
C ASP A 484 33.92 -14.16 -10.96
N ASP A 485 33.03 -13.98 -11.91
CA ASP A 485 32.13 -15.03 -12.38
C ASP A 485 32.60 -15.66 -13.70
N LYS A 486 31.99 -16.80 -14.03
CA LYS A 486 32.33 -17.57 -15.25
C LYS A 486 32.22 -16.74 -16.53
N ASN A 487 31.24 -15.80 -16.60
CA ASN A 487 31.00 -15.00 -17.80
C ASN A 487 32.07 -13.92 -17.95
N VAL A 488 32.49 -13.30 -16.85
CA VAL A 488 33.58 -12.32 -16.82
C VAL A 488 34.91 -13.02 -17.19
N ARG A 489 35.25 -14.15 -16.56
CA ARG A 489 36.43 -14.93 -16.90
C ARG A 489 36.45 -15.32 -18.38
N LYS A 490 35.33 -15.82 -18.92
CA LYS A 490 35.19 -16.16 -20.33
C LYS A 490 35.40 -14.95 -21.25
N ALA A 491 34.76 -13.81 -20.93
CA ALA A 491 34.84 -12.62 -21.77
C ALA A 491 36.23 -12.00 -21.79
N LEU A 492 36.97 -12.04 -20.67
CA LEU A 492 38.36 -11.58 -20.59
C LEU A 492 39.37 -12.63 -21.08
N GLY A 493 38.94 -13.89 -21.23
CA GLY A 493 39.83 -15.01 -21.64
C GLY A 493 40.77 -15.45 -20.53
N ILE A 494 40.38 -15.34 -19.26
CA ILE A 494 41.15 -15.75 -18.09
C ILE A 494 41.04 -17.27 -17.93
N GLY A 495 42.19 -17.96 -17.85
CA GLY A 495 42.27 -19.43 -17.68
C GLY A 495 41.89 -20.25 -18.92
N ALA A 496 41.70 -19.64 -20.08
CA ALA A 496 41.37 -20.35 -21.32
C ALA A 496 42.62 -20.72 -22.10
N ALA A 497 42.66 -21.96 -22.63
CA ALA A 497 43.67 -22.37 -23.61
C ALA A 497 43.51 -21.55 -24.89
N ARG A 498 44.61 -21.03 -25.44
CA ARG A 498 44.61 -20.17 -26.62
C ARG A 498 45.05 -20.95 -27.87
N ALA A 499 44.38 -20.70 -28.99
CA ALA A 499 44.95 -21.09 -30.29
C ALA A 499 46.13 -20.14 -30.61
N ASP A 500 47.13 -20.68 -31.32
CA ASP A 500 48.31 -19.88 -31.69
C ASP A 500 47.90 -18.59 -32.41
N GLY A 501 48.36 -17.46 -31.88
CA GLY A 501 48.10 -16.12 -32.43
C GLY A 501 46.74 -15.47 -32.11
N ALA A 502 45.82 -16.15 -31.36
CA ALA A 502 44.54 -15.59 -31.02
C ALA A 502 44.65 -14.60 -29.84
N ARG A 503 44.08 -13.41 -29.96
CA ARG A 503 43.98 -12.43 -28.88
C ARG A 503 42.87 -12.80 -27.89
N SER A 504 43.17 -12.70 -26.62
CA SER A 504 42.14 -12.81 -25.54
C SER A 504 41.32 -11.51 -25.43
N GLY A 505 40.21 -11.57 -24.69
CA GLY A 505 39.46 -10.38 -24.35
C GLY A 505 40.30 -9.36 -23.59
N LEU A 506 41.23 -9.80 -22.73
CA LEU A 506 42.16 -8.93 -22.01
C LEU A 506 43.16 -8.27 -22.96
N ASP A 507 43.64 -8.96 -24.01
CA ASP A 507 44.51 -8.37 -25.02
C ASP A 507 43.77 -7.30 -25.85
N HIS A 508 42.49 -7.55 -26.18
CA HIS A 508 41.62 -6.55 -26.79
C HIS A 508 41.41 -5.35 -25.88
N LEU A 509 41.16 -5.57 -24.57
CA LEU A 509 40.97 -4.51 -23.61
C LEU A 509 42.18 -3.58 -23.49
N ARG A 510 43.41 -4.13 -23.44
CA ARG A 510 44.65 -3.36 -23.42
C ARG A 510 44.83 -2.52 -24.67
N ALA A 511 44.64 -3.10 -25.84
CA ALA A 511 44.79 -2.38 -27.11
C ALA A 511 43.73 -1.26 -27.25
N LEU A 512 42.49 -1.53 -26.86
CA LEU A 512 41.41 -0.53 -26.87
C LEU A 512 41.65 0.60 -25.86
N ARG A 513 42.22 0.31 -24.70
CA ARG A 513 42.63 1.30 -23.73
C ARG A 513 43.55 2.36 -24.33
N ASP A 514 44.55 1.90 -25.09
CA ASP A 514 45.51 2.82 -25.73
C ASP A 514 44.89 3.62 -26.87
N LEU A 515 44.03 2.98 -27.69
CA LEU A 515 43.27 3.67 -28.72
C LEU A 515 42.34 4.74 -28.16
N LEU A 516 41.61 4.41 -27.09
CA LEU A 516 40.71 5.31 -26.39
C LEU A 516 41.48 6.48 -25.75
N ALA A 517 42.69 6.26 -25.24
CA ALA A 517 43.52 7.32 -24.69
C ALA A 517 43.93 8.34 -25.76
N GLY A 518 44.08 7.92 -27.03
CA GLY A 518 44.38 8.76 -28.18
C GLY A 518 43.15 9.42 -28.84
N ALA A 519 41.95 9.07 -28.46
CA ALA A 519 40.71 9.56 -29.09
C ALA A 519 40.51 11.07 -28.82
N SER A 520 40.37 11.86 -29.87
CA SER A 520 40.10 13.31 -29.77
C SER A 520 38.62 13.64 -29.62
N ASP A 521 37.74 12.74 -30.14
CA ASP A 521 36.29 12.85 -30.02
C ASP A 521 35.79 11.70 -29.13
N TRP A 522 35.04 12.06 -28.07
CA TRP A 522 34.46 11.12 -27.11
C TRP A 522 32.93 10.97 -27.31
N SER A 523 32.45 11.21 -28.54
CA SER A 523 31.04 10.98 -28.88
C SER A 523 30.77 9.47 -29.09
N GLN A 524 29.53 9.06 -28.88
CA GLN A 524 29.06 7.70 -29.10
C GLN A 524 29.47 7.17 -30.47
N ALA A 525 29.23 7.97 -31.53
CA ALA A 525 29.54 7.60 -32.92
C ALA A 525 31.06 7.40 -33.16
N ALA A 526 31.89 8.29 -32.63
CA ALA A 526 33.35 8.20 -32.77
C ALA A 526 33.90 6.96 -32.03
N LEU A 527 33.42 6.70 -30.82
CA LEU A 527 33.83 5.51 -30.03
C LEU A 527 33.40 4.21 -30.71
N GLU A 528 32.19 4.15 -31.26
CA GLU A 528 31.69 2.99 -32.01
C GLU A 528 32.52 2.76 -33.30
N GLN A 529 32.81 3.81 -34.06
CA GLN A 529 33.62 3.73 -35.26
C GLN A 529 35.04 3.23 -34.97
N LEU A 530 35.67 3.78 -33.91
CA LEU A 530 37.02 3.37 -33.46
C LEU A 530 37.05 1.88 -33.10
N ALA A 531 36.11 1.43 -32.28
CA ALA A 531 36.07 0.02 -31.87
C ALA A 531 35.69 -0.93 -33.01
N THR A 532 34.83 -0.48 -33.94
CA THR A 532 34.44 -1.27 -35.12
C THR A 532 35.63 -1.46 -36.07
N ALA A 533 36.39 -0.39 -36.32
CA ALA A 533 37.64 -0.47 -37.13
C ALA A 533 38.65 -1.42 -36.49
N TYR A 534 38.88 -1.31 -35.20
CA TYR A 534 39.74 -2.22 -34.44
C TYR A 534 39.24 -3.67 -34.52
N ALA A 535 37.93 -3.91 -34.36
CA ALA A 535 37.37 -5.27 -34.41
C ALA A 535 37.50 -5.91 -35.81
N ALA A 536 37.35 -5.10 -36.87
CA ALA A 536 37.54 -5.58 -38.25
C ALA A 536 38.96 -6.10 -38.48
N GLU A 537 39.97 -5.41 -37.95
CA GLU A 537 41.39 -5.77 -38.13
C GLU A 537 41.84 -6.89 -37.19
N HIS A 538 41.35 -6.89 -35.92
CA HIS A 538 41.95 -7.72 -34.88
C HIS A 538 41.01 -8.75 -34.25
N ALA A 539 39.72 -8.73 -34.56
CA ALA A 539 38.74 -9.65 -34.00
C ALA A 539 37.84 -10.32 -35.07
N GLY A 540 38.28 -10.29 -36.34
CA GLY A 540 37.50 -10.81 -37.46
C GLY A 540 36.11 -10.21 -37.61
N GLY A 541 35.99 -8.92 -37.34
CA GLY A 541 34.73 -8.16 -37.39
C GLY A 541 33.76 -8.43 -36.25
N LYS A 542 34.11 -9.23 -35.25
CA LYS A 542 33.23 -9.59 -34.12
C LYS A 542 33.26 -8.51 -33.07
N ILE A 543 32.37 -7.52 -33.18
CA ILE A 543 32.28 -6.37 -32.23
C ILE A 543 32.05 -6.83 -30.76
N GLY A 544 31.35 -7.93 -30.53
CA GLY A 544 31.13 -8.47 -29.18
C GLY A 544 32.42 -8.94 -28.49
N ALA A 545 33.45 -9.34 -29.25
CA ALA A 545 34.74 -9.74 -28.71
C ALA A 545 35.52 -8.57 -28.10
N VAL A 546 35.22 -7.33 -28.52
CA VAL A 546 35.84 -6.10 -28.01
C VAL A 546 34.92 -5.34 -27.07
N ALA A 547 33.63 -5.34 -27.33
CA ALA A 547 32.62 -4.61 -26.54
C ALA A 547 32.42 -5.20 -25.13
N GLN A 548 32.48 -6.54 -24.98
CA GLN A 548 32.30 -7.17 -23.67
C GLN A 548 33.49 -6.95 -22.70
N PRO A 549 34.75 -7.09 -23.10
CA PRO A 549 35.86 -6.68 -22.26
C PRO A 549 35.82 -5.21 -21.84
N LEU A 550 35.47 -4.30 -22.77
CA LEU A 550 35.28 -2.87 -22.44
C LEU A 550 34.19 -2.67 -21.39
N ARG A 551 33.05 -3.35 -21.55
CA ARG A 551 31.94 -3.25 -20.58
C ARG A 551 32.40 -3.66 -19.19
N ILE A 552 33.06 -4.79 -19.06
CA ILE A 552 33.64 -5.27 -17.78
C ILE A 552 34.60 -4.21 -17.23
N GLY A 553 35.50 -3.70 -18.08
CA GLY A 553 36.49 -2.69 -17.68
C GLY A 553 35.88 -1.44 -17.08
N VAL A 554 34.74 -0.97 -17.58
CA VAL A 554 34.17 0.32 -17.15
C VAL A 554 33.02 0.19 -16.14
N SER A 555 32.31 -0.97 -16.11
CA SER A 555 31.15 -1.19 -15.22
C SER A 555 31.36 -2.25 -14.15
N GLY A 556 32.47 -3.00 -14.19
CA GLY A 556 32.75 -4.10 -13.27
C GLY A 556 32.01 -5.40 -13.58
N SER A 557 31.10 -5.42 -14.58
CA SER A 557 30.24 -6.57 -14.87
C SER A 557 30.01 -6.75 -16.38
N THR A 558 29.33 -7.87 -16.74
CA THR A 558 28.95 -8.15 -18.14
C THR A 558 27.68 -7.40 -18.59
N VAL A 559 27.04 -6.62 -17.70
CA VAL A 559 25.77 -5.93 -17.95
C VAL A 559 25.93 -4.42 -17.76
N SER A 560 25.52 -3.64 -18.75
CA SER A 560 25.43 -2.19 -18.71
C SER A 560 24.48 -1.72 -19.85
N PRO A 561 24.16 -0.44 -19.98
CA PRO A 561 23.61 0.14 -21.20
C PRO A 561 24.47 -0.19 -22.44
N PRO A 562 24.06 0.15 -23.66
CA PRO A 562 24.95 0.01 -24.83
C PRO A 562 26.33 0.59 -24.51
N ILE A 563 27.40 -0.15 -24.90
CA ILE A 563 28.75 0.16 -24.39
C ILE A 563 29.23 1.56 -24.76
N TRP A 564 28.83 2.06 -25.92
CA TRP A 564 29.22 3.40 -26.38
C TRP A 564 28.55 4.49 -25.53
N ASP A 565 27.26 4.32 -25.19
CA ASP A 565 26.57 5.19 -24.24
C ASP A 565 27.21 5.09 -22.85
N THR A 566 27.58 3.89 -22.42
CA THR A 566 28.26 3.66 -21.12
C THR A 566 29.58 4.42 -21.04
N LEU A 567 30.41 4.40 -22.10
CA LEU A 567 31.68 5.15 -22.15
C LEU A 567 31.45 6.66 -22.07
N VAL A 568 30.45 7.17 -22.77
CA VAL A 568 30.06 8.60 -22.70
C VAL A 568 29.59 8.98 -21.29
N LEU A 569 28.73 8.15 -20.68
CA LEU A 569 28.21 8.37 -19.32
C LEU A 569 29.30 8.35 -18.25
N VAL A 570 30.26 7.42 -18.36
CA VAL A 570 31.39 7.34 -17.43
C VAL A 570 32.39 8.48 -17.64
N GLY A 571 32.54 8.95 -18.87
CA GLY A 571 33.52 9.96 -19.26
C GLY A 571 34.93 9.38 -19.48
N ARG A 572 35.73 10.09 -20.27
CA ARG A 572 37.04 9.63 -20.75
C ARG A 572 38.00 9.22 -19.62
N ASP A 573 38.25 10.14 -18.70
CA ASP A 573 39.28 9.93 -17.67
C ASP A 573 38.89 8.80 -16.70
N ARG A 574 37.61 8.71 -16.31
CA ARG A 574 37.10 7.65 -15.46
C ARG A 574 37.14 6.30 -16.19
N ALA A 575 36.75 6.25 -17.46
CA ALA A 575 36.78 5.03 -18.26
C ALA A 575 38.21 4.47 -18.37
N LEU A 576 39.20 5.31 -18.66
CA LEU A 576 40.60 4.87 -18.75
C LEU A 576 41.11 4.35 -17.40
N ARG A 577 40.89 5.07 -16.29
CA ARG A 577 41.29 4.59 -14.95
C ARG A 577 40.65 3.25 -14.59
N ARG A 578 39.38 3.07 -14.88
CA ARG A 578 38.65 1.83 -14.60
C ARG A 578 39.15 0.66 -15.43
N ILE A 579 39.46 0.90 -16.72
CA ILE A 579 40.06 -0.10 -17.60
C ILE A 579 41.43 -0.51 -17.06
N ASP A 580 42.28 0.44 -16.67
CA ASP A 580 43.61 0.16 -16.09
C ASP A 580 43.48 -0.70 -14.81
N ARG A 581 42.51 -0.38 -13.93
CA ARG A 581 42.22 -1.23 -12.74
C ARG A 581 41.74 -2.62 -13.09
N CYS A 582 40.86 -2.77 -14.10
CA CYS A 582 40.40 -4.09 -14.57
C CYS A 582 41.57 -4.96 -15.08
N ILE A 583 42.47 -4.33 -15.82
CA ILE A 583 43.69 -5.01 -16.32
C ILE A 583 44.58 -5.49 -15.15
N ALA A 584 44.79 -4.61 -14.15
CA ALA A 584 45.58 -4.96 -12.96
C ALA A 584 44.88 -6.07 -12.13
N TRP A 585 43.57 -5.95 -11.89
CA TRP A 585 42.80 -6.97 -11.20
C TRP A 585 42.83 -8.32 -11.92
N SER A 586 42.70 -8.35 -13.24
CA SER A 586 42.73 -9.57 -14.03
C SER A 586 44.06 -10.34 -13.90
N ALA A 587 45.17 -9.62 -13.65
CA ALA A 587 46.46 -10.24 -13.41
C ALA A 587 46.53 -10.99 -12.06
N THR A 588 45.66 -10.69 -11.11
CA THR A 588 45.58 -11.40 -9.82
C THR A 588 44.81 -12.73 -9.92
N LEU A 589 44.12 -12.98 -11.05
CA LEU A 589 43.29 -14.14 -11.29
C LEU A 589 43.94 -15.17 -12.21
N ALA A 590 45.12 -14.85 -12.77
CA ALA A 590 45.85 -15.67 -13.77
C ALA A 590 46.64 -16.84 -13.14
#